data_8dfb1b44321c9083cce8a182a2a50f1c
#
_entry.id   8dfb1b44321c9083cce8a182a2a50f1c
#
_cell.length_a   1.000
_cell.length_b   1.000
_cell.length_c   1.000
_cell.angle_alpha   90.00
_cell.angle_beta   90.00
_cell.angle_gamma   90.00
#
_symmetry.space_group_name_H-M   'P 1'
#
loop_
_entity.id
_entity.type
_entity.pdbx_description
1 polymer ?
#
loop_
_entity_poly.entity_id
_entity_poly.type
_entity_poly.pdbx_seq_one_letter_code
_entity_poly.pdbx_strand_id
1 'polypeptide(L)'
;MQEKVTKNTFLYPKGYEPDCIIPSEYCSFRFALGKQGQNPLVAICMNPSAARETLSDRTINRIINVSKELCMDGWMVFNLYPERATDATKMDVFQQELMDRNIQEIEKYLVENNIKEVWGAWGNDSNIDMLIKGKEQVKDMLSSIGVKVYYF
;
A
#
# COMPACT_ATOMS: atom_id res chain seq x y z
N MET A 1 -9.65 22.93 -10.17
CA MET A 1 -8.55 23.54 -9.40
C MET A 1 -7.52 22.45 -9.10
N GLN A 2 -6.27 22.68 -9.45
CA GLN A 2 -5.21 21.72 -9.15
C GLN A 2 -4.80 21.82 -7.68
N GLU A 3 -4.55 20.68 -7.07
CA GLU A 3 -4.00 20.63 -5.73
C GLU A 3 -2.54 21.08 -5.75
N LYS A 4 -2.13 21.76 -4.70
CA LYS A 4 -0.73 22.19 -4.57
C LYS A 4 0.15 21.02 -4.13
N VAL A 5 1.29 20.87 -4.78
CA VAL A 5 2.35 19.97 -4.33
C VAL A 5 2.93 20.55 -3.04
N THR A 6 2.97 19.73 -1.99
CA THR A 6 3.54 20.12 -0.69
C THR A 6 4.86 19.40 -0.47
N LYS A 7 5.51 19.63 0.68
CA LYS A 7 6.82 19.07 1.01
C LYS A 7 6.88 17.55 0.85
N ASN A 8 5.79 16.84 1.17
CA ASN A 8 5.75 15.37 1.18
C ASN A 8 4.93 14.79 0.02
N THR A 9 4.53 15.61 -0.96
CA THR A 9 3.73 15.17 -2.09
C THR A 9 4.35 15.54 -3.41
N PHE A 10 4.02 14.79 -4.46
CA PHE A 10 4.53 14.94 -5.81
C PHE A 10 3.41 14.71 -6.81
N LEU A 11 3.57 15.19 -8.02
CA LEU A 11 2.66 14.83 -9.10
C LEU A 11 2.90 13.35 -9.49
N TYR A 12 1.83 12.68 -9.88
CA TYR A 12 1.98 11.33 -10.44
C TYR A 12 2.67 11.40 -11.80
N PRO A 13 3.53 10.42 -12.12
CA PRO A 13 4.03 10.28 -13.49
C PRO A 13 2.87 10.09 -14.46
N LYS A 14 2.92 10.77 -15.61
CA LYS A 14 1.87 10.70 -16.60
C LYS A 14 1.64 9.27 -17.08
N GLY A 15 0.38 8.84 -17.08
CA GLY A 15 0.00 7.48 -17.46
C GLY A 15 0.01 6.49 -16.28
N TYR A 16 0.41 6.91 -15.10
CA TYR A 16 0.50 6.07 -13.90
C TYR A 16 -0.40 6.55 -12.77
N GLU A 17 -1.29 7.49 -13.07
CA GLU A 17 -2.27 7.99 -12.10
C GLU A 17 -3.14 6.85 -11.58
N PRO A 18 -3.44 6.82 -10.27
CA PRO A 18 -4.26 5.75 -9.72
C PRO A 18 -5.71 5.83 -10.19
N ASP A 19 -6.34 4.68 -10.34
CA ASP A 19 -7.77 4.56 -10.61
C ASP A 19 -8.49 3.81 -9.49
N CYS A 20 -7.78 3.45 -8.43
CA CYS A 20 -8.32 2.76 -7.27
C CYS A 20 -7.76 3.38 -6.00
N ILE A 21 -8.63 3.79 -5.10
CA ILE A 21 -8.28 4.22 -3.75
C ILE A 21 -9.37 3.78 -2.79
N ILE A 22 -8.98 3.19 -1.66
CA ILE A 22 -9.91 2.71 -0.63
C ILE A 22 -9.42 3.20 0.73
N PRO A 23 -10.21 3.99 1.45
CA PRO A 23 -11.50 4.55 1.06
C PRO A 23 -11.35 5.64 0.01
N SER A 24 -12.43 5.92 -0.71
CA SER A 24 -12.43 6.92 -1.78
C SER A 24 -12.25 8.36 -1.29
N GLU A 25 -12.67 8.64 -0.06
CA GLU A 25 -12.49 9.94 0.57
C GLU A 25 -11.19 9.96 1.39
N TYR A 26 -10.48 11.06 1.35
CA TYR A 26 -9.26 11.23 2.13
C TYR A 26 -9.60 11.27 3.62
N CYS A 27 -8.95 10.41 4.39
CA CYS A 27 -9.15 10.32 5.83
C CYS A 27 -7.86 9.83 6.50
N SER A 28 -7.91 9.55 7.80
CA SER A 28 -6.75 9.17 8.59
C SER A 28 -6.18 7.79 8.28
N PHE A 29 -6.85 7.02 7.42
CA PHE A 29 -6.37 5.69 7.02
C PHE A 29 -6.59 5.47 5.52
N ARG A 30 -5.82 4.54 4.96
CA ARG A 30 -5.92 4.14 3.56
C ARG A 30 -5.58 2.67 3.45
N PHE A 31 -6.49 1.88 2.87
CA PHE A 31 -6.28 0.43 2.70
C PHE A 31 -5.57 0.12 1.38
N ALA A 32 -5.93 0.80 0.31
CA ALA A 32 -5.39 0.53 -1.01
C ALA A 32 -5.24 1.80 -1.82
N LEU A 33 -4.23 1.80 -2.69
CA LEU A 33 -4.02 2.85 -3.68
C LEU A 33 -3.30 2.24 -4.87
N GLY A 34 -3.81 2.47 -6.07
CA GLY A 34 -3.10 2.00 -7.24
C GLY A 34 -3.82 2.18 -8.55
N LYS A 35 -3.14 1.73 -9.60
CA LYS A 35 -3.66 1.66 -10.95
C LYS A 35 -3.83 0.20 -11.31
N GLN A 36 -5.06 -0.19 -11.64
CA GLN A 36 -5.37 -1.57 -11.98
C GLN A 36 -4.77 -1.97 -13.32
N GLY A 37 -4.53 -3.25 -13.50
CA GLY A 37 -4.01 -3.81 -14.71
C GLY A 37 -4.17 -5.32 -14.70
N GLN A 38 -3.81 -5.99 -15.79
CA GLN A 38 -3.87 -7.45 -15.88
C GLN A 38 -2.66 -8.10 -15.22
N ASN A 39 -1.54 -7.40 -15.21
CA ASN A 39 -0.30 -7.87 -14.59
C ASN A 39 0.31 -6.76 -13.72
N PRO A 40 -0.36 -6.39 -12.61
CA PRO A 40 0.10 -5.29 -11.77
C PRO A 40 1.22 -5.72 -10.82
N LEU A 41 2.10 -4.77 -10.50
CA LEU A 41 3.01 -4.92 -9.37
C LEU A 41 2.21 -4.69 -8.10
N VAL A 42 2.19 -5.66 -7.21
CA VAL A 42 1.52 -5.53 -5.91
C VAL A 42 2.57 -5.41 -4.82
N ALA A 43 2.54 -4.30 -4.09
CA ALA A 43 3.47 -4.04 -3.00
C ALA A 43 2.72 -3.84 -1.69
N ILE A 44 3.32 -4.32 -0.60
CA ILE A 44 2.81 -4.09 0.76
C ILE A 44 3.88 -3.29 1.50
N CYS A 45 3.54 -2.05 1.84
CA CYS A 45 4.42 -1.12 2.57
C CYS A 45 4.11 -1.15 4.06
N MET A 46 4.76 -0.30 4.85
CA MET A 46 4.52 -0.25 6.30
C MET A 46 3.17 0.36 6.64
N ASN A 47 2.97 1.62 6.27
CA ASN A 47 1.76 2.37 6.52
C ASN A 47 1.64 3.50 5.47
N PRO A 48 0.43 3.97 5.19
CA PRO A 48 0.26 5.06 4.23
C PRO A 48 0.79 6.38 4.78
N SER A 49 1.23 7.25 3.89
CA SER A 49 1.67 8.60 4.20
C SER A 49 0.78 9.60 3.46
N ALA A 50 1.38 10.49 2.67
CA ALA A 50 0.67 11.63 2.09
C ALA A 50 -0.06 11.33 0.78
N ALA A 51 0.28 10.23 0.08
CA ALA A 51 -0.29 9.97 -1.24
C ALA A 51 -1.79 9.74 -1.21
N ARG A 52 -2.46 10.29 -2.23
CA ARG A 52 -3.89 10.16 -2.46
C ARG A 52 -4.17 10.13 -3.96
N GLU A 53 -5.42 10.18 -4.37
CA GLU A 53 -5.80 9.99 -5.78
C GLU A 53 -5.18 11.02 -6.74
N THR A 54 -4.92 12.24 -6.26
CA THR A 54 -4.44 13.34 -7.10
C THR A 54 -2.97 13.68 -6.89
N LEU A 55 -2.40 13.29 -5.75
CA LEU A 55 -1.00 13.56 -5.43
C LEU A 55 -0.31 12.29 -4.93
N SER A 56 0.89 12.06 -5.43
CA SER A 56 1.75 10.96 -5.01
C SER A 56 2.65 11.36 -3.84
N ASP A 57 3.39 10.41 -3.31
CA ASP A 57 4.48 10.67 -2.38
C ASP A 57 5.72 9.89 -2.83
N ARG A 58 6.82 10.04 -2.09
CA ARG A 58 8.11 9.44 -2.46
C ARG A 58 8.03 7.92 -2.56
N THR A 59 7.36 7.28 -1.61
CA THR A 59 7.22 5.82 -1.60
C THR A 59 6.43 5.34 -2.80
N ILE A 60 5.30 5.98 -3.09
CA ILE A 60 4.45 5.60 -4.22
C ILE A 60 5.19 5.81 -5.55
N ASN A 61 5.90 6.93 -5.71
CA ASN A 61 6.68 7.14 -6.92
C ASN A 61 7.75 6.07 -7.11
N ARG A 62 8.38 5.62 -6.03
CA ARG A 62 9.34 4.51 -6.08
C ARG A 62 8.68 3.21 -6.55
N ILE A 63 7.49 2.89 -6.03
CA ILE A 63 6.73 1.70 -6.45
C ILE A 63 6.40 1.80 -7.95
N ILE A 64 5.93 2.95 -8.40
CA ILE A 64 5.62 3.18 -9.80
C ILE A 64 6.86 2.97 -10.69
N ASN A 65 8.02 3.50 -10.27
CA ASN A 65 9.26 3.33 -11.03
C ASN A 65 9.65 1.86 -11.14
N VAL A 66 9.50 1.07 -10.08
CA VAL A 66 9.78 -0.37 -10.12
C VAL A 66 8.79 -1.07 -11.06
N SER A 67 7.52 -0.69 -11.06
CA SER A 67 6.55 -1.27 -11.99
C SER A 67 6.93 -1.03 -13.45
N LYS A 68 7.46 0.17 -13.76
CA LYS A 68 7.97 0.49 -15.09
C LYS A 68 9.16 -0.40 -15.46
N GLU A 69 10.13 -0.52 -14.56
CA GLU A 69 11.34 -1.33 -14.80
C GLU A 69 11.00 -2.80 -15.04
N LEU A 70 9.98 -3.31 -14.37
CA LEU A 70 9.53 -4.68 -14.50
C LEU A 70 8.51 -4.88 -15.64
N CYS A 71 8.22 -3.83 -16.40
CA CYS A 71 7.27 -3.86 -17.53
C CYS A 71 5.87 -4.34 -17.11
N MET A 72 5.43 -3.97 -15.91
CA MET A 72 4.09 -4.29 -15.43
C MET A 72 3.09 -3.22 -15.82
N ASP A 73 1.84 -3.61 -16.04
CA ASP A 73 0.81 -2.71 -16.60
C ASP A 73 -0.02 -1.98 -15.55
N GLY A 74 0.29 -2.20 -14.29
CA GLY A 74 -0.36 -1.53 -13.17
C GLY A 74 0.48 -1.61 -11.91
N TRP A 75 0.01 -0.99 -10.86
CA TRP A 75 0.65 -1.01 -9.55
C TRP A 75 -0.40 -0.88 -8.47
N MET A 76 -0.28 -1.67 -7.41
CA MET A 76 -1.20 -1.62 -6.26
C MET A 76 -0.39 -1.62 -4.98
N VAL A 77 -0.75 -0.75 -4.06
CA VAL A 77 -0.07 -0.60 -2.78
C VAL A 77 -1.04 -0.85 -1.63
N PHE A 78 -0.66 -1.76 -0.76
CA PHE A 78 -1.31 -2.03 0.51
C PHE A 78 -0.31 -1.76 1.63
N ASN A 79 -0.73 -1.93 2.87
CA ASN A 79 0.13 -1.63 4.02
C ASN A 79 -0.02 -2.68 5.12
N LEU A 80 1.02 -2.79 5.96
CA LEU A 80 0.97 -3.64 7.14
C LEU A 80 -0.07 -3.15 8.15
N TYR A 81 -0.21 -1.82 8.24
CA TYR A 81 -1.22 -1.17 9.08
C TYR A 81 -1.71 0.08 8.32
N PRO A 82 -3.02 0.36 8.30
CA PRO A 82 -3.57 1.35 7.36
C PRO A 82 -3.58 2.79 7.83
N GLU A 83 -3.16 3.10 9.05
CA GLU A 83 -3.17 4.48 9.55
C GLU A 83 -2.12 5.33 8.84
N ARG A 84 -2.53 6.53 8.37
CA ARG A 84 -1.62 7.47 7.72
C ARG A 84 -0.66 8.10 8.74
N ALA A 85 0.63 8.07 8.41
CA ALA A 85 1.66 8.78 9.16
C ALA A 85 2.91 8.90 8.32
N THR A 86 3.46 10.11 8.23
CA THR A 86 4.77 10.34 7.61
C THR A 86 5.87 9.76 8.51
N ASP A 87 5.69 9.89 9.82
CA ASP A 87 6.56 9.31 10.84
C ASP A 87 5.75 8.24 11.58
N ALA A 88 6.10 6.96 11.38
CA ALA A 88 5.37 5.84 11.94
C ALA A 88 5.33 5.84 13.49
N THR A 89 6.31 6.50 14.15
CA THR A 89 6.30 6.62 15.61
C THR A 89 5.20 7.53 16.13
N LYS A 90 4.57 8.30 15.25
CA LYS A 90 3.47 9.22 15.58
C LYS A 90 2.09 8.61 15.39
N MET A 91 2.02 7.34 14.98
CA MET A 91 0.74 6.65 14.86
C MET A 91 0.05 6.51 16.22
N ASP A 92 -1.28 6.43 16.14
CA ASP A 92 -2.14 6.28 17.31
C ASP A 92 -2.09 4.85 17.86
N VAL A 93 -3.05 4.49 18.71
CA VAL A 93 -3.11 3.16 19.30
C VAL A 93 -3.58 2.13 18.28
N PHE A 94 -2.99 0.92 18.31
CA PHE A 94 -3.41 -0.19 17.44
C PHE A 94 -4.90 -0.52 17.66
N GLN A 95 -5.64 -0.64 16.56
CA GLN A 95 -7.05 -0.99 16.58
C GLN A 95 -7.28 -2.25 15.73
N GLN A 96 -7.71 -3.34 16.37
CA GLN A 96 -7.91 -4.61 15.69
C GLN A 96 -9.00 -4.54 14.61
N GLU A 97 -10.07 -3.78 14.84
CA GLU A 97 -11.13 -3.61 13.83
C GLU A 97 -10.60 -2.98 12.54
N LEU A 98 -9.74 -1.98 12.67
CA LEU A 98 -9.11 -1.33 11.53
C LEU A 98 -8.16 -2.30 10.80
N MET A 99 -7.43 -3.09 11.57
CA MET A 99 -6.54 -4.11 11.01
C MET A 99 -7.33 -5.21 10.30
N ASP A 100 -8.47 -5.64 10.85
CA ASP A 100 -9.33 -6.64 10.20
C ASP A 100 -9.83 -6.15 8.85
N ARG A 101 -10.24 -4.89 8.76
CA ARG A 101 -10.65 -4.28 7.49
C ARG A 101 -9.48 -4.25 6.50
N ASN A 102 -8.30 -3.93 7.00
CA ASN A 102 -7.09 -3.92 6.17
C ASN A 102 -6.82 -5.29 5.57
N ILE A 103 -6.87 -6.34 6.39
CA ILE A 103 -6.69 -7.72 5.95
C ILE A 103 -7.74 -8.10 4.92
N GLN A 104 -9.01 -7.77 5.15
CA GLN A 104 -10.10 -8.07 4.23
C GLN A 104 -9.89 -7.42 2.86
N GLU A 105 -9.47 -6.17 2.83
CA GLU A 105 -9.24 -5.45 1.57
C GLU A 105 -8.07 -6.04 0.79
N ILE A 106 -6.99 -6.41 1.47
CA ILE A 106 -5.82 -7.03 0.82
C ILE A 106 -6.22 -8.39 0.27
N GLU A 107 -6.81 -9.25 1.10
CA GLU A 107 -7.20 -10.60 0.71
C GLU A 107 -8.17 -10.59 -0.47
N LYS A 108 -9.19 -9.75 -0.40
CA LYS A 108 -10.18 -9.59 -1.47
C LYS A 108 -9.52 -9.26 -2.80
N TYR A 109 -8.63 -8.27 -2.81
CA TYR A 109 -7.93 -7.88 -4.04
C TYR A 109 -7.07 -9.02 -4.59
N LEU A 110 -6.28 -9.67 -3.74
CA LEU A 110 -5.38 -10.73 -4.17
C LEU A 110 -6.13 -11.93 -4.73
N VAL A 111 -7.23 -12.33 -4.10
CA VAL A 111 -8.04 -13.46 -4.54
C VAL A 111 -8.79 -13.12 -5.83
N GLU A 112 -9.45 -11.98 -5.89
CA GLU A 112 -10.24 -11.58 -7.07
C GLU A 112 -9.39 -11.37 -8.32
N ASN A 113 -8.14 -10.94 -8.14
CA ASN A 113 -7.22 -10.68 -9.26
C ASN A 113 -6.21 -11.81 -9.49
N ASN A 114 -6.37 -12.92 -8.78
CA ASN A 114 -5.52 -14.10 -8.90
C ASN A 114 -4.02 -13.78 -8.75
N ILE A 115 -3.69 -12.92 -7.79
CA ILE A 115 -2.32 -12.55 -7.50
C ILE A 115 -1.66 -13.66 -6.69
N LYS A 116 -0.47 -14.10 -7.11
CA LYS A 116 0.25 -15.21 -6.48
C LYS A 116 1.52 -14.79 -5.77
N GLU A 117 1.99 -13.56 -6.00
CA GLU A 117 3.17 -13.05 -5.32
C GLU A 117 3.06 -11.54 -5.12
N VAL A 118 3.62 -11.07 -4.01
CA VAL A 118 3.62 -9.66 -3.64
C VAL A 118 5.02 -9.24 -3.22
N TRP A 119 5.33 -7.98 -3.43
CA TRP A 119 6.57 -7.38 -2.96
C TRP A 119 6.38 -6.93 -1.50
N GLY A 120 7.16 -7.52 -0.60
CA GLY A 120 7.23 -7.06 0.79
C GLY A 120 8.10 -5.79 0.86
N ALA A 121 7.47 -4.65 0.64
CA ALA A 121 8.15 -3.36 0.55
C ALA A 121 8.10 -2.61 1.89
N TRP A 122 8.10 -3.33 2.99
CA TRP A 122 7.97 -2.76 4.34
C TRP A 122 9.31 -2.47 5.03
N GLY A 123 10.43 -2.68 4.33
CA GLY A 123 11.75 -2.38 4.86
C GLY A 123 12.23 -3.37 5.92
N ASN A 124 13.11 -2.91 6.79
CA ASN A 124 13.65 -3.72 7.88
C ASN A 124 12.66 -3.84 9.03
N ASP A 125 12.92 -4.77 9.95
CA ASP A 125 12.07 -4.97 11.11
C ASP A 125 11.94 -3.68 11.93
N SER A 126 10.70 -3.38 12.30
CA SER A 126 10.35 -2.22 13.10
C SER A 126 10.12 -2.62 14.56
N ASN A 127 10.41 -1.71 15.49
CA ASN A 127 10.05 -1.86 16.90
C ASN A 127 8.66 -1.32 17.22
N ILE A 128 7.95 -0.81 16.22
CA ILE A 128 6.62 -0.22 16.39
C ILE A 128 5.58 -1.34 16.48
N ASP A 129 4.88 -1.40 17.60
CA ASP A 129 3.95 -2.49 17.94
C ASP A 129 2.91 -2.75 16.85
N MET A 130 2.25 -1.70 16.33
CA MET A 130 1.21 -1.88 15.31
C MET A 130 1.76 -2.40 13.98
N LEU A 131 3.01 -2.11 13.65
CA LEU A 131 3.66 -2.64 12.45
C LEU A 131 4.09 -4.10 12.65
N ILE A 132 4.53 -4.45 13.86
CA ILE A 132 4.85 -5.85 14.21
C ILE A 132 3.60 -6.71 14.12
N LYS A 133 2.51 -6.27 14.75
CA LYS A 133 1.22 -6.99 14.72
C LYS A 133 0.65 -7.06 13.31
N GLY A 134 0.72 -5.95 12.58
CA GLY A 134 0.25 -5.89 11.19
C GLY A 134 1.01 -6.85 10.30
N LYS A 135 2.33 -6.87 10.41
CA LYS A 135 3.18 -7.76 9.62
C LYS A 135 2.86 -9.23 9.88
N GLU A 136 2.69 -9.59 11.14
CA GLU A 136 2.34 -10.96 11.52
C GLU A 136 1.01 -11.37 10.91
N GLN A 137 -0.03 -10.54 11.03
CA GLN A 137 -1.36 -10.84 10.51
C GLN A 137 -1.39 -10.86 8.99
N VAL A 138 -0.69 -9.94 8.33
CA VAL A 138 -0.59 -9.93 6.86
C VAL A 138 0.12 -11.18 6.36
N LYS A 139 1.24 -11.55 6.97
CA LYS A 139 1.98 -12.75 6.56
C LYS A 139 1.16 -14.02 6.76
N ASP A 140 0.42 -14.13 7.86
CA ASP A 140 -0.45 -15.27 8.11
C ASP A 140 -1.55 -15.38 7.04
N MET A 141 -2.17 -14.25 6.68
CA MET A 141 -3.19 -14.24 5.64
C MET A 141 -2.60 -14.63 4.29
N LEU A 142 -1.45 -14.06 3.90
CA LEU A 142 -0.79 -14.40 2.63
C LEU A 142 -0.47 -15.88 2.55
N SER A 143 0.05 -16.45 3.62
CA SER A 143 0.32 -17.88 3.71
C SER A 143 -0.94 -18.71 3.54
N SER A 144 -2.03 -18.29 4.17
CA SER A 144 -3.31 -19.03 4.12
C SER A 144 -3.91 -19.09 2.72
N ILE A 145 -3.66 -18.10 1.88
CA ILE A 145 -4.17 -18.05 0.50
C ILE A 145 -3.12 -18.41 -0.55
N GLY A 146 -1.94 -18.85 -0.13
CA GLY A 146 -0.90 -19.34 -1.03
C GLY A 146 -0.16 -18.24 -1.81
N VAL A 147 -0.09 -17.04 -1.27
CA VAL A 147 0.61 -15.91 -1.90
C VAL A 147 2.04 -15.84 -1.35
N LYS A 148 3.00 -15.77 -2.25
CA LYS A 148 4.42 -15.67 -1.88
C LYS A 148 4.83 -14.21 -1.74
N VAL A 149 5.76 -13.96 -0.81
CA VAL A 149 6.37 -12.65 -0.61
C VAL A 149 7.79 -12.69 -1.16
N TYR A 150 8.11 -11.70 -1.98
CA TYR A 150 9.50 -11.50 -2.43
C TYR A 150 10.00 -10.14 -1.97
N TYR A 151 11.32 -9.99 -1.96
CA TYR A 151 12.01 -8.78 -1.52
C TYR A 151 13.03 -8.35 -2.58
N PHE A 152 13.25 -7.06 -2.67
CA PHE A 152 14.34 -6.52 -3.49
C PHE A 152 15.52 -6.12 -2.64
#